data_03a1b9c0135507dba4c38d278310e1e7
#
_entry.id   03a1b9c0135507dba4c38d278310e1e7
#
_cell.length_a   1.000
_cell.length_b   1.000
_cell.length_c   1.000
_cell.angle_alpha   90.00
_cell.angle_beta   90.00
_cell.angle_gamma   90.00
#
_symmetry.space_group_name_H-M   'P 1'
#
loop_
_entity.id
_entity.type
_entity.pdbx_description
1 polymer ?
#
loop_
_entity_poly.entity_id
_entity_poly.type
_entity_poly.pdbx_seq_one_letter_code
_entity_poly.pdbx_strand_id
1 'polypeptide(L)' 'NLLIIIDGEISNGKDFATLELIVTELDKSGISFEEIDEAIEHLLMTGAIIEVEDDCFITI' A
#
# COMPACT_ATOMS: atom_id res chain seq x y z
N ASN A 1 7.20 -1.84 -6.50
CA ASN A 1 7.10 -2.54 -5.24
C ASN A 1 6.14 -1.81 -4.31
N LEU A 2 5.28 -2.54 -3.64
CA LEU A 2 4.21 -1.99 -2.81
C LEU A 2 4.75 -1.13 -1.66
N LEU A 3 5.78 -1.59 -0.98
CA LEU A 3 6.40 -0.82 0.11
C LEU A 3 6.96 0.50 -0.38
N ILE A 4 7.55 0.51 -1.56
CA ILE A 4 8.10 1.73 -2.15
C ILE A 4 6.99 2.73 -2.44
N ILE A 5 5.85 2.26 -2.92
CA ILE A 5 4.70 3.12 -3.22
C ILE A 5 4.17 3.76 -1.94
N ILE A 6 3.96 2.95 -0.90
CA ILE A 6 3.44 3.44 0.37
C ILE A 6 4.42 4.42 1.02
N ASP A 7 5.69 4.05 1.06
CA ASP A 7 6.73 4.87 1.64
C ASP A 7 6.89 6.18 0.88
N GLY A 8 6.78 6.12 -0.45
CA GLY A 8 6.86 7.31 -1.30
C GLY A 8 5.75 8.31 -1.00
N GLU A 9 4.53 7.84 -0.77
CA GLU A 9 3.41 8.71 -0.44
C GLU A 9 3.62 9.39 0.91
N ILE A 10 4.09 8.65 1.89
CA ILE A 10 4.38 9.21 3.22
C ILE A 10 5.50 10.23 3.14
N SER A 11 6.55 9.95 2.36
CA SER A 11 7.66 10.87 2.15
C SER A 11 7.25 12.15 1.44
N ASN A 12 6.17 12.10 0.64
CA ASN A 12 5.63 13.28 -0.04
C ASN A 12 4.71 14.13 0.83
N GLY A 13 4.65 13.83 2.12
CA GLY A 13 3.88 14.61 3.07
C GLY A 13 2.45 14.13 3.31
N LYS A 14 2.13 12.95 2.84
CA LYS A 14 0.84 12.32 3.11
C LYS A 14 0.87 11.64 4.47
N ASP A 15 -0.27 11.64 5.15
CA ASP A 15 -0.38 10.97 6.45
C ASP A 15 -0.45 9.45 6.29
N PHE A 16 -0.93 8.98 5.14
CA PHE A 16 -1.06 7.57 4.85
C PHE A 16 -1.24 7.35 3.35
N ALA A 17 -1.09 6.10 2.91
CA ALA A 17 -1.36 5.71 1.53
C ALA A 17 -2.69 4.97 1.49
N THR A 18 -3.58 5.36 0.56
CA THR A 18 -4.88 4.72 0.44
C THR A 18 -4.80 3.50 -0.49
N LEU A 19 -5.70 2.54 -0.29
CA LEU A 19 -5.79 1.38 -1.16
C LEU A 19 -6.06 1.82 -2.61
N GLU A 20 -6.91 2.82 -2.80
CA GLU A 20 -7.21 3.34 -4.12
C GLU A 20 -5.97 3.81 -4.86
N LEU A 21 -5.09 4.54 -4.17
CA LEU A 21 -3.84 4.99 -4.74
C LEU A 21 -2.94 3.81 -5.10
N ILE A 22 -2.83 2.85 -4.19
CA ILE A 22 -1.99 1.67 -4.39
C ILE A 22 -2.47 0.89 -5.62
N VAL A 23 -3.77 0.68 -5.72
CA VAL A 23 -4.37 -0.03 -6.85
C VAL A 23 -4.09 0.72 -8.16
N THR A 24 -4.26 2.04 -8.16
CA THR A 24 -4.02 2.87 -9.34
C THR A 24 -2.58 2.75 -9.82
N GLU A 25 -1.62 2.84 -8.90
CA GLU A 25 -0.21 2.78 -9.24
C GLU A 25 0.21 1.39 -9.74
N LEU A 26 -0.27 0.34 -9.09
CA LEU A 26 0.09 -1.02 -9.49
C LEU A 26 -0.64 -1.49 -10.74
N ASP A 27 -1.83 -0.96 -11.00
CA ASP A 27 -2.57 -1.25 -12.22
C ASP A 27 -1.79 -0.82 -13.45
N LYS A 28 -1.06 0.28 -13.36
CA LYS A 28 -0.19 0.75 -14.43
C LYS A 28 0.90 -0.26 -14.77
N SER A 29 1.26 -1.10 -13.82
CA SER A 29 2.28 -2.14 -14.00
C SER A 29 1.67 -3.47 -14.42
N GLY A 30 0.35 -3.53 -14.59
CA GLY A 30 -0.34 -4.74 -15.00
C GLY A 30 -0.56 -5.75 -13.90
N ILE A 31 -0.49 -5.33 -12.65
CA ILE A 31 -0.70 -6.21 -11.49
C ILE A 31 -2.20 -6.25 -11.17
N SER A 32 -2.76 -7.44 -10.97
CA SER A 32 -4.18 -7.61 -10.70
C SER A 32 -4.53 -7.19 -9.27
N PHE A 33 -5.79 -6.84 -9.05
CA PHE A 33 -6.27 -6.48 -7.72
C PHE A 33 -6.08 -7.61 -6.72
N GLU A 34 -6.26 -8.85 -7.14
CA GLU A 34 -6.07 -10.01 -6.25
C GLU A 34 -4.63 -10.11 -5.76
N GLU A 35 -3.67 -9.85 -6.62
CA GLU A 35 -2.27 -9.86 -6.25
C GLU A 35 -1.95 -8.71 -5.30
N ILE A 36 -2.56 -7.55 -5.53
CA ILE A 36 -2.38 -6.39 -4.66
C ILE A 36 -2.91 -6.70 -3.26
N ASP A 37 -4.11 -7.27 -3.19
CA ASP A 37 -4.74 -7.61 -1.92
C ASP A 37 -3.92 -8.62 -1.13
N GLU A 38 -3.40 -9.65 -1.80
CA GLU A 38 -2.52 -10.63 -1.15
C GLU A 38 -1.25 -10.00 -0.62
N ALA A 39 -0.65 -9.12 -1.41
CA ALA A 39 0.57 -8.43 -0.99
C ALA A 39 0.34 -7.55 0.22
N ILE A 40 -0.79 -6.83 0.25
CA ILE A 40 -1.15 -5.98 1.37
C ILE A 40 -1.35 -6.83 2.63
N GLU A 41 -2.10 -7.93 2.53
CA GLU A 41 -2.31 -8.83 3.66
C GLU A 41 -0.99 -9.38 4.19
N HIS A 42 -0.09 -9.75 3.29
CA HIS A 42 1.22 -10.26 3.67
C HIS A 42 2.02 -9.21 4.44
N LEU A 43 2.03 -7.99 3.95
CA LEU A 43 2.75 -6.90 4.62
C LEU A 43 2.15 -6.54 5.97
N LEU A 44 0.83 -6.62 6.09
CA LEU A 44 0.16 -6.40 7.38
C LEU A 44 0.52 -7.52 8.36
N MET A 45 0.54 -8.75 7.88
CA MET A 45 0.83 -9.92 8.70
C MET A 45 2.27 -9.91 9.21
N THR A 46 3.21 -9.48 8.39
CA THR A 46 4.63 -9.42 8.77
C THR A 46 4.98 -8.17 9.56
N GLY A 47 4.05 -7.22 9.66
CA GLY A 47 4.28 -5.98 10.39
C GLY A 47 5.06 -4.92 9.62
N ALA A 48 5.18 -5.08 8.30
CA ALA A 48 5.87 -4.09 7.48
C ALA A 48 5.06 -2.82 7.29
N ILE A 49 3.73 -2.94 7.33
CA ILE A 49 2.82 -1.79 7.25
C ILE A 49 1.72 -1.94 8.31
N ILE A 50 1.07 -0.82 8.61
CA ILE A 50 -0.06 -0.79 9.56
C ILE A 50 -1.25 -0.13 8.87
N GLU A 51 -2.44 -0.69 9.07
CA GLU A 51 -3.68 -0.07 8.61
C GLU A 51 -4.18 0.88 9.68
N VAL A 52 -4.09 2.18 9.43
CA VAL A 52 -4.47 3.21 10.41
C VAL A 52 -5.95 3.58 10.34
N GLU A 53 -6.55 3.42 9.18
CA GLU A 53 -8.00 3.59 8.96
C GLU A 53 -8.38 2.61 7.86
N ASP A 54 -9.66 2.47 7.59
CA ASP A 54 -10.13 1.58 6.52
C ASP A 54 -9.39 1.89 5.21
N ASP A 55 -8.66 0.92 4.70
CA ASP A 55 -7.92 1.00 3.44
C ASP A 55 -6.84 2.09 3.41
N CYS A 56 -6.35 2.51 4.59
CA CYS A 56 -5.30 3.53 4.70
C CYS A 56 -4.11 2.93 5.45
N PHE A 57 -2.94 2.95 4.83
CA PHE A 57 -1.76 2.25 5.33
C PHE A 57 -0.57 3.18 5.53
N ILE A 58 0.28 2.85 6.50
CA ILE A 58 1.56 3.53 6.70
C ILE A 58 2.66 2.47 6.83
N THR A 59 3.89 2.87 6.55
CA THR A 59 5.05 2.03 6.80
C THR A 59 5.52 2.22 8.24
N ILE A 60 6.14 1.20 8.77
CA ILE A 60 6.69 1.25 10.13
C ILE A 60 8.14 1.72 10.09
#